data_f245bebed7e72e4880cbe65c066f0325
#
_entry.id   f245bebed7e72e4880cbe65c066f0325
#
_cell.length_a   1.000
_cell.length_b   1.000
_cell.length_c   1.000
_cell.angle_alpha   90.00
_cell.angle_beta   90.00
_cell.angle_gamma   90.00
#
_symmetry.space_group_name_H-M   'P 1'
#
loop_
_entity.id
_entity.type
_entity.pdbx_description
1 polymer ?
#
loop_
_entity_poly.entity_id
_entity_poly.type
_entity_poly.pdbx_seq_one_letter_code
_entity_poly.pdbx_strand_id
1 'polypeptide(L)' 'EQVEISLELPFPFAAMPGDRVELALGRLNLSGIYEVVRSRSRMDGDGERTELTVSAR' A
#
# COMPACT_ATOMS: atom_id res chain seq x y z
N GLU A 1 7.90 11.37 14.16
CA GLU A 1 6.79 10.44 14.32
C GLU A 1 6.45 9.80 12.99
N GLN A 2 6.40 8.48 12.96
CA GLN A 2 6.06 7.77 11.73
C GLN A 2 4.57 7.50 11.68
N VAL A 3 4.00 7.76 10.51
CA VAL A 3 2.59 7.47 10.27
C VAL A 3 2.52 6.28 9.32
N GLU A 4 1.85 5.23 9.75
CA GLU A 4 1.64 4.06 8.93
C GLU A 4 0.22 4.06 8.40
N ILE A 5 0.09 3.73 7.13
CA ILE A 5 -1.19 3.71 6.45
C ILE A 5 -1.37 2.32 5.84
N SER A 6 -2.51 1.70 6.14
CA SER A 6 -2.85 0.40 5.58
C SER A 6 -3.80 0.61 4.41
N LEU A 7 -3.47 0.00 3.28
CA LEU A 7 -4.25 0.11 2.07
C LEU A 7 -4.61 -1.28 1.56
N GLU A 8 -5.76 -1.37 0.92
CA GLU A 8 -6.15 -2.60 0.23
C GLU A 8 -6.35 -2.29 -1.23
N LEU A 9 -5.59 -2.97 -2.07
CA LEU A 9 -5.68 -2.79 -3.52
C LEU A 9 -6.48 -3.95 -4.11
N PRO A 10 -7.48 -3.66 -4.94
CA PRO A 10 -8.30 -4.71 -5.55
C PRO A 10 -7.64 -5.37 -6.77
N PHE A 11 -6.31 -5.42 -6.75
CA PHE A 11 -5.53 -6.03 -7.83
C PHE A 11 -4.19 -6.49 -7.28
N PRO A 12 -3.51 -7.42 -7.96
CA PRO A 12 -2.18 -7.83 -7.52
C PRO A 12 -1.18 -6.70 -7.71
N PHE A 13 -0.34 -6.50 -6.72
CA PHE A 13 0.68 -5.47 -6.77
C PHE A 13 1.96 -6.01 -6.14
N ALA A 14 3.01 -6.09 -6.93
CA ALA A 14 4.28 -6.63 -6.47
C ALA A 14 5.10 -5.53 -5.81
N ALA A 15 5.16 -5.57 -4.50
CA ALA A 15 5.98 -4.64 -3.73
C ALA A 15 6.62 -5.40 -2.59
N MET A 16 7.82 -5.00 -2.22
CA MET A 16 8.56 -5.63 -1.13
C MET A 16 8.83 -4.60 -0.04
N PRO A 17 8.95 -5.04 1.22
CA PRO A 17 9.33 -4.11 2.28
C PRO A 17 10.63 -3.40 1.93
N GLY A 18 10.64 -2.10 2.14
CA GLY A 18 11.76 -1.25 1.77
C GLY A 18 11.60 -0.54 0.45
N ASP A 19 10.67 -0.99 -0.39
CA ASP A 19 10.40 -0.32 -1.66
C ASP A 19 9.70 1.02 -1.40
N ARG A 20 9.90 1.94 -2.31
CA ARG A 20 9.22 3.23 -2.27
C ARG A 20 8.15 3.24 -3.34
N VAL A 21 6.98 3.73 -2.94
CA VAL A 21 5.85 3.84 -3.86
C VAL A 21 5.31 5.25 -3.80
N GLU A 22 4.84 5.72 -4.95
CA GLU A 22 4.20 7.02 -5.01
C GLU A 22 2.69 6.80 -4.97
N LEU A 23 2.06 7.44 -4.00
CA LEU A 23 0.62 7.34 -3.83
C LEU A 23 -0.03 8.66 -4.13
N ALA A 24 -1.19 8.58 -4.78
CA ALA A 24 -2.02 9.73 -5.06
C ALA A 24 -3.45 9.34 -4.71
N LEU A 25 -3.81 9.51 -3.46
CA LEU A 25 -5.13 9.15 -2.95
C LEU A 25 -5.91 10.43 -2.68
N GLY A 26 -6.54 10.94 -3.73
CA GLY A 26 -7.28 12.20 -3.64
C GLY A 26 -8.41 12.16 -2.64
N ARG A 27 -9.03 11.00 -2.47
CA ARG A 27 -10.13 10.83 -1.53
C ARG A 27 -9.71 11.12 -0.10
N LEU A 28 -8.47 10.76 0.26
CA LEU A 28 -7.95 10.97 1.60
C LEU A 28 -6.99 12.15 1.66
N ASN A 29 -6.86 12.86 0.56
CA ASN A 29 -5.92 13.97 0.43
C ASN A 29 -4.49 13.56 0.79
N LEU A 30 -4.15 12.34 0.42
CA LEU A 30 -2.81 11.79 0.64
C LEU A 30 -2.08 11.75 -0.68
N SER A 31 -0.88 12.28 -0.72
CA SER A 31 -0.02 12.21 -1.88
C SER A 31 1.42 12.24 -1.43
N GLY A 32 2.29 11.66 -2.24
CA GLY A 32 3.70 11.68 -1.96
C GLY A 32 4.33 10.31 -2.08
N ILE A 33 5.57 10.22 -1.64
CA ILE A 33 6.34 8.99 -1.71
C ILE A 33 6.34 8.34 -0.34
N TYR A 34 5.99 7.07 -0.32
CA TYR A 34 5.87 6.30 0.92
C TYR A 34 6.76 5.08 0.82
N GLU A 35 7.22 4.61 1.95
CA GLU A 35 8.02 3.38 2.02
C GLU A 35 7.11 2.22 2.40
N VAL A 36 7.21 1.12 1.66
CA VAL A 36 6.45 -0.08 1.95
C VAL A 36 7.04 -0.75 3.19
N VAL A 37 6.20 -0.93 4.21
CA VAL A 37 6.58 -1.60 5.45
C VAL A 37 6.20 -3.07 5.37
N ARG A 38 5.04 -3.34 4.79
CA ARG A 38 4.52 -4.70 4.69
C ARG A 38 3.68 -4.83 3.43
N SER A 39 3.79 -5.99 2.79
CA SER A 39 2.98 -6.31 1.63
C SER A 39 2.47 -7.73 1.78
N ARG A 40 1.21 -7.94 1.55
CA ARG A 40 0.59 -9.24 1.67
C ARG A 40 -0.39 -9.44 0.52
N SER A 41 -0.25 -10.55 -0.17
CA SER A 41 -1.20 -10.95 -1.20
C SER A 41 -2.32 -11.79 -0.59
N ARG A 42 -3.51 -11.56 -1.06
CA ARG A 42 -4.68 -12.26 -0.59
C ARG A 42 -5.53 -12.66 -1.77
N MET A 43 -6.02 -13.88 -1.76
CA MET A 43 -6.90 -14.37 -2.83
C MET A 43 -8.23 -14.77 -2.22
N ASP A 44 -9.32 -14.28 -2.80
CA ASP A 44 -10.67 -14.66 -2.37
C ASP A 44 -11.53 -14.92 -3.59
N GLY A 45 -12.84 -15.09 -3.39
CA GLY A 45 -13.75 -15.40 -4.46
C GLY A 45 -13.86 -14.35 -5.55
N ASP A 46 -13.47 -13.12 -5.26
CA ASP A 46 -13.52 -12.00 -6.21
C ASP A 46 -12.20 -11.77 -6.91
N GLY A 47 -11.16 -12.50 -6.55
CA GLY A 47 -9.88 -12.37 -7.19
C GLY A 47 -8.75 -12.10 -6.21
N GLU A 48 -7.65 -11.61 -6.75
CA GLU A 48 -6.44 -11.37 -5.96
C GLU A 48 -6.42 -9.92 -5.48
N ARG A 49 -6.08 -9.75 -4.22
CA ARG A 49 -5.97 -8.42 -3.60
C ARG A 49 -4.63 -8.29 -2.92
N THR A 50 -4.19 -7.07 -2.74
CA THR A 50 -2.94 -6.78 -2.08
C THR A 50 -3.20 -5.84 -0.90
N GLU A 51 -2.73 -6.25 0.28
CA GLU A 51 -2.75 -5.38 1.45
C GLU A 51 -1.37 -4.78 1.61
N LEU A 52 -1.32 -3.47 1.62
CA LEU A 52 -0.07 -2.74 1.78
C LEU A 52 -0.10 -1.91 3.05
N THR A 53 0.98 -1.94 3.79
CA THR A 53 1.20 -1.00 4.87
C THR A 53 2.40 -0.15 4.47
N VAL A 54 2.20 1.14 4.41
CA VAL A 54 3.23 2.07 3.99
C VAL A 54 3.46 3.09 5.09
N SER A 55 4.65 3.64 5.11
CA SER A 55 5.04 4.62 6.10
C SER A 55 5.38 5.93 5.40
N ALA A 56 4.85 7.01 5.92
CA ALA A 56 5.17 8.35 5.45
C ALA A 56 6.39 8.85 6.23
N ARG A 57 7.34 9.41 5.50
CA ARG A 57 8.52 10.00 6.11
C ARG A 57 8.62 11.46 5.76
#